data_a6ff783290d37390b8114881efdd88e5
#
_entry.id   a6ff783290d37390b8114881efdd88e5
#
_cell.length_a   1.000
_cell.length_b   1.000
_cell.length_c   1.000
_cell.angle_alpha   90.00
_cell.angle_beta   90.00
_cell.angle_gamma   90.00
#
_symmetry.space_group_name_H-M   'P 1'
#
loop_
_entity.id
_entity.type
_entity.pdbx_description
1 polymer ?
#
loop_
_entity_poly.entity_id
_entity_poly.type
_entity_poly.pdbx_seq_one_letter_code
_entity_poly.pdbx_strand_id
1 'polypeptide(L)'
;MILKENGMNRGNIQLSARRGELYIRTVSKEKNSEERYIIMEEKEIIELRAHHLLCMPMYSGHGYSEEFCQHMSEVIDYLHTGKASLRILPTPDEVCSHCPNLQPVSEAEVDLEGNTLNRELVRSEDPRVAGRSCKHESRTSTKDSMLLEAFGLIGGAVYTAEELVAIVQKNMTEAVFEKSCRKCSWREQGLCNYAMWQDHFPKLFSR
;
A
#
# COMPACT_ATOMS: atom_id res chain seq x y z
N MET A 1 -14.86 25.55 -28.36
CA MET A 1 -16.03 24.78 -27.88
C MET A 1 -16.15 25.05 -26.39
N ILE A 2 -17.09 25.88 -25.99
CA ILE A 2 -17.23 26.44 -24.64
C ILE A 2 -18.00 25.42 -23.79
N LEU A 3 -17.37 24.85 -22.77
CA LEU A 3 -18.05 24.04 -21.78
C LEU A 3 -18.76 24.99 -20.80
N LYS A 4 -20.08 24.88 -20.72
CA LYS A 4 -20.92 25.58 -19.76
C LYS A 4 -20.67 25.01 -18.38
N GLU A 5 -20.12 25.82 -17.47
CA GLU A 5 -20.03 25.52 -16.03
C GLU A 5 -21.44 25.57 -15.44
N ASN A 6 -21.90 24.43 -14.92
CA ASN A 6 -23.06 24.37 -14.06
C ASN A 6 -22.68 24.96 -12.70
N GLY A 7 -23.41 26.01 -12.28
CA GLY A 7 -23.14 26.81 -11.09
C GLY A 7 -23.17 25.99 -9.79
N MET A 8 -22.02 25.56 -9.32
CA MET A 8 -21.79 25.21 -7.94
C MET A 8 -21.28 26.46 -7.21
N ASN A 9 -22.11 26.95 -6.28
CA ASN A 9 -21.80 28.06 -5.41
C ASN A 9 -20.53 27.73 -4.62
N ARG A 10 -19.43 28.45 -4.87
CA ARG A 10 -18.16 28.30 -4.14
C ARG A 10 -18.37 28.83 -2.73
N GLY A 11 -18.81 27.97 -1.81
CA GLY A 11 -18.75 28.24 -0.39
C GLY A 11 -17.30 28.47 0.03
N ASN A 12 -17.06 29.43 0.92
CA ASN A 12 -15.72 29.65 1.48
C ASN A 12 -15.28 28.41 2.22
N ILE A 13 -14.25 27.75 1.71
CA ILE A 13 -13.59 26.61 2.36
C ILE A 13 -12.51 27.17 3.28
N GLN A 14 -12.61 26.92 4.58
CA GLN A 14 -11.58 27.21 5.55
C GLN A 14 -10.94 25.91 6.02
N LEU A 15 -9.61 25.84 5.90
CA LEU A 15 -8.81 24.74 6.41
C LEU A 15 -8.25 25.14 7.78
N SER A 16 -8.44 24.31 8.79
CA SER A 16 -7.80 24.47 10.08
C SER A 16 -7.27 23.11 10.54
N ALA A 17 -6.06 23.12 11.15
CA ALA A 17 -5.47 21.93 11.75
C ALA A 17 -5.40 22.10 13.27
N ARG A 18 -5.84 21.08 14.02
CA ARG A 18 -5.62 20.96 15.46
C ARG A 18 -5.24 19.53 15.80
N ARG A 19 -4.11 19.35 16.47
CA ARG A 19 -3.60 18.06 16.98
C ARG A 19 -3.44 16.96 15.89
N GLY A 20 -3.01 17.33 14.65
CA GLY A 20 -2.83 16.38 13.56
C GLY A 20 -4.11 16.09 12.77
N GLU A 21 -5.24 16.69 13.09
CA GLU A 21 -6.49 16.54 12.35
C GLU A 21 -6.73 17.75 11.44
N LEU A 22 -7.05 17.50 10.17
CA LEU A 22 -7.39 18.52 9.18
C LEU A 22 -8.91 18.75 9.18
N TYR A 23 -9.33 19.95 9.51
CA TYR A 23 -10.74 20.35 9.50
C TYR A 23 -11.05 21.18 8.26
N ILE A 24 -12.01 20.74 7.47
CA ILE A 24 -12.55 21.50 6.34
C ILE A 24 -13.87 22.12 6.75
N ARG A 25 -13.93 23.45 6.79
CA ARG A 25 -15.15 24.20 7.06
C ARG A 25 -15.73 24.69 5.74
N THR A 26 -16.92 24.22 5.37
CA THR A 26 -17.74 24.81 4.31
C THR A 26 -18.77 25.74 4.93
N VAL A 27 -18.68 27.03 4.64
CA VAL A 27 -19.68 28.01 5.11
C VAL A 27 -20.70 28.21 4.00
N SER A 28 -21.89 27.60 4.11
CA SER A 28 -23.02 27.95 3.28
C SER A 28 -23.81 29.09 3.93
N LYS A 29 -24.04 30.18 3.17
CA LYS A 29 -24.91 31.30 3.62
C LYS A 29 -26.37 30.92 3.40
N GLU A 30 -26.93 30.04 4.21
CA GLU A 30 -28.38 29.92 4.35
C GLU A 30 -28.82 30.36 5.74
N LYS A 31 -29.80 31.24 5.78
CA LYS A 31 -30.40 31.77 7.02
C LYS A 31 -31.14 30.64 7.73
N ASN A 32 -30.59 30.04 8.73
CA ASN A 32 -31.08 28.96 9.63
C ASN A 32 -30.34 27.63 9.47
N SER A 33 -29.04 27.62 9.32
CA SER A 33 -28.27 26.37 9.29
C SER A 33 -27.51 26.18 10.60
N GLU A 34 -27.81 25.10 11.31
CA GLU A 34 -26.87 24.49 12.25
C GLU A 34 -25.55 24.25 11.50
N GLU A 35 -24.46 24.75 12.05
CA GLU A 35 -23.13 24.51 11.48
C GLU A 35 -22.85 23.00 11.51
N ARG A 36 -22.98 22.33 10.38
CA ARG A 36 -22.57 20.94 10.24
C ARG A 36 -21.08 20.91 9.97
N TYR A 37 -20.32 20.47 10.96
CA TYR A 37 -18.92 20.10 10.78
C TYR A 37 -18.91 18.71 10.14
N ILE A 38 -18.38 18.62 8.92
CA ILE A 38 -18.01 17.33 8.35
C ILE A 38 -16.63 17.02 8.93
N ILE A 39 -16.61 16.18 9.95
CA ILE A 39 -15.35 15.57 10.41
C ILE A 39 -15.01 14.54 9.33
N MET A 40 -14.08 14.88 8.46
CA MET A 40 -13.44 13.87 7.62
C MET A 40 -12.47 13.14 8.56
N GLU A 41 -12.80 11.91 8.95
CA GLU A 41 -11.79 11.03 9.54
C GLU A 41 -10.63 10.95 8.54
N GLU A 42 -9.45 11.41 8.95
CA GLU A 42 -8.24 11.19 8.17
C GLU A 42 -8.06 9.68 8.04
N LYS A 43 -8.26 9.17 6.83
CA LYS A 43 -7.94 7.77 6.54
C LYS A 43 -6.43 7.65 6.65
N GLU A 44 -5.98 6.83 7.57
CA GLU A 44 -4.57 6.53 7.72
C GLU A 44 -4.04 5.89 6.42
N ILE A 45 -2.94 6.42 5.90
CA ILE A 45 -2.30 5.87 4.71
C ILE A 45 -1.33 4.79 5.17
N ILE A 46 -1.61 3.55 4.77
CA ILE A 46 -0.71 2.41 4.96
C ILE A 46 0.11 2.21 3.70
N GLU A 47 1.41 2.20 3.83
CA GLU A 47 2.33 1.92 2.74
C GLU A 47 2.56 0.41 2.63
N LEU A 48 2.38 -0.14 1.42
CA LEU A 48 2.60 -1.56 1.14
C LEU A 48 3.42 -1.76 -0.13
N ARG A 49 4.40 -2.66 -0.06
CA ARG A 49 5.08 -3.16 -1.27
C ARG A 49 4.11 -3.96 -2.13
N ALA A 50 4.26 -3.86 -3.44
CA ALA A 50 3.35 -4.54 -4.37
C ALA A 50 3.28 -6.07 -4.13
N HIS A 51 4.40 -6.72 -3.75
CA HIS A 51 4.37 -8.15 -3.47
C HIS A 51 3.67 -8.51 -2.16
N HIS A 52 3.49 -7.58 -1.22
CA HIS A 52 2.71 -7.82 -0.01
C HIS A 52 1.22 -8.04 -0.34
N LEU A 53 0.71 -7.50 -1.45
CA LEU A 53 -0.63 -7.82 -1.95
C LEU A 53 -0.81 -9.32 -2.32
N LEU A 54 0.30 -10.03 -2.54
CA LEU A 54 0.28 -11.48 -2.79
C LEU A 54 0.48 -12.28 -1.51
N CYS A 55 1.33 -11.81 -0.60
CA CYS A 55 1.76 -12.58 0.56
C CYS A 55 0.82 -12.42 1.76
N MET A 56 0.33 -11.19 2.03
CA MET A 56 -0.52 -10.90 3.19
C MET A 56 -1.86 -11.66 3.19
N PRO A 57 -2.57 -11.83 2.06
CA PRO A 57 -3.81 -12.61 2.04
C PRO A 57 -3.62 -14.07 2.49
N MET A 58 -2.40 -14.58 2.33
CA MET A 58 -2.04 -15.97 2.63
C MET A 58 -1.29 -16.12 3.95
N TYR A 59 -1.15 -15.04 4.70
CA TYR A 59 -0.44 -15.06 5.96
C TYR A 59 -1.19 -15.91 6.99
N SER A 60 -0.47 -16.84 7.62
CA SER A 60 -0.99 -17.78 8.62
C SER A 60 -0.09 -17.89 9.85
N GLY A 61 0.57 -16.77 10.22
CA GLY A 61 1.47 -16.72 11.37
C GLY A 61 2.91 -17.18 11.09
N HIS A 62 3.25 -17.49 9.85
CA HIS A 62 4.62 -17.88 9.46
C HIS A 62 5.38 -16.65 8.92
N GLY A 63 6.58 -16.40 9.45
CA GLY A 63 7.38 -15.24 9.05
C GLY A 63 8.85 -15.39 9.40
N TYR A 64 9.58 -14.30 9.29
CA TYR A 64 11.05 -14.28 9.46
C TYR A 64 11.48 -14.20 10.94
N SER A 65 10.63 -13.66 11.82
CA SER A 65 10.83 -13.58 13.28
C SER A 65 9.47 -13.44 13.99
N GLU A 66 9.44 -13.59 15.28
CA GLU A 66 8.24 -13.40 16.10
C GLU A 66 7.73 -11.94 16.01
N GLU A 67 8.64 -10.97 16.13
CA GLU A 67 8.34 -9.55 16.01
C GLU A 67 7.75 -9.19 14.62
N PHE A 68 8.32 -9.76 13.55
CA PHE A 68 7.77 -9.61 12.20
C PHE A 68 6.36 -10.19 12.11
N CYS A 69 6.13 -11.37 12.67
CA CYS A 69 4.82 -12.03 12.64
C CYS A 69 3.77 -11.24 13.43
N GLN A 70 4.14 -10.72 14.59
CA GLN A 70 3.26 -9.88 15.40
C GLN A 70 2.87 -8.62 14.61
N HIS A 71 3.86 -7.89 14.09
CA HIS A 71 3.61 -6.66 13.33
C HIS A 71 2.80 -6.91 12.05
N MET A 72 3.08 -7.99 11.32
CA MET A 72 2.29 -8.39 10.16
C MET A 72 0.81 -8.61 10.53
N SER A 73 0.55 -9.26 11.67
CA SER A 73 -0.81 -9.47 12.17
C SER A 73 -1.50 -8.16 12.50
N GLU A 74 -0.80 -7.22 13.16
CA GLU A 74 -1.33 -5.90 13.50
C GLU A 74 -1.71 -5.10 12.24
N VAL A 75 -0.85 -5.11 11.20
CA VAL A 75 -1.14 -4.46 9.92
C VAL A 75 -2.35 -5.10 9.23
N ILE A 76 -2.43 -6.43 9.19
CA ILE A 76 -3.57 -7.15 8.60
C ILE A 76 -4.87 -6.84 9.36
N ASP A 77 -4.85 -6.84 10.69
CA ASP A 77 -6.01 -6.50 11.51
C ASP A 77 -6.50 -5.07 11.24
N TYR A 78 -5.55 -4.15 11.03
CA TYR A 78 -5.91 -2.77 10.66
C TYR A 78 -6.52 -2.71 9.25
N LEU A 79 -5.97 -3.42 8.27
CA LEU A 79 -6.53 -3.49 6.91
C LEU A 79 -7.95 -4.06 6.90
N HIS A 80 -8.23 -5.06 7.75
CA HIS A 80 -9.58 -5.62 7.92
C HIS A 80 -10.61 -4.60 8.40
N THR A 81 -10.22 -3.47 9.00
CA THR A 81 -11.15 -2.41 9.37
C THR A 81 -11.77 -1.70 8.17
N GLY A 82 -11.16 -1.80 6.98
CA GLY A 82 -11.54 -1.08 5.76
C GLY A 82 -11.32 0.43 5.82
N LYS A 83 -10.65 0.93 6.86
CA LYS A 83 -10.42 2.37 7.07
C LYS A 83 -9.17 2.89 6.37
N ALA A 84 -8.22 2.01 6.02
CA ALA A 84 -6.97 2.38 5.39
C ALA A 84 -7.16 2.90 3.96
N SER A 85 -6.39 3.94 3.61
CA SER A 85 -5.98 4.21 2.23
C SER A 85 -4.60 3.60 2.02
N LEU A 86 -4.30 3.14 0.81
CA LEU A 86 -3.14 2.30 0.54
C LEU A 86 -2.21 2.97 -0.46
N ARG A 87 -0.97 3.23 -0.05
CA ARG A 87 0.09 3.68 -0.96
C ARG A 87 0.94 2.48 -1.35
N ILE A 88 0.95 2.14 -2.64
CA ILE A 88 1.67 0.95 -3.12
C ILE A 88 3.06 1.33 -3.61
N LEU A 89 4.08 0.68 -3.03
CA LEU A 89 5.49 1.00 -3.23
C LEU A 89 6.28 -0.16 -3.85
N PRO A 90 7.35 0.13 -4.62
CA PRO A 90 8.35 -0.86 -5.01
C PRO A 90 9.51 -1.00 -4.00
N THR A 91 9.46 -0.29 -2.89
CA THR A 91 10.52 -0.17 -1.87
C THR A 91 10.01 -0.61 -0.50
N PRO A 92 10.88 -0.76 0.53
CA PRO A 92 10.46 -1.11 1.88
C PRO A 92 9.30 -0.26 2.41
N ASP A 93 8.40 -0.91 3.13
CA ASP A 93 7.11 -0.40 3.56
C ASP A 93 6.86 -0.61 5.06
N GLU A 94 5.64 -0.36 5.51
CA GLU A 94 5.17 -0.57 6.89
C GLU A 94 5.54 -1.96 7.43
N VAL A 95 5.25 -3.02 6.67
CA VAL A 95 5.53 -4.41 7.08
C VAL A 95 7.04 -4.65 7.22
N CYS A 96 7.84 -4.00 6.38
CA CYS A 96 9.30 -4.11 6.43
C CYS A 96 9.91 -3.52 7.70
N SER A 97 9.23 -2.61 8.41
CA SER A 97 9.76 -1.92 9.59
C SER A 97 10.22 -2.87 10.70
N HIS A 98 9.60 -4.05 10.81
CA HIS A 98 9.93 -5.11 11.80
C HIS A 98 10.55 -6.36 11.15
N CYS A 99 10.96 -6.25 9.87
CA CYS A 99 11.56 -7.36 9.15
C CYS A 99 13.07 -7.49 9.46
N PRO A 100 13.58 -8.66 9.90
CA PRO A 100 15.00 -8.84 10.17
C PRO A 100 15.88 -8.77 8.91
N ASN A 101 15.27 -8.77 7.72
CA ASN A 101 15.98 -8.58 6.46
C ASN A 101 16.11 -7.09 6.07
N LEU A 102 15.55 -6.16 6.84
CA LEU A 102 15.71 -4.73 6.62
C LEU A 102 17.05 -4.27 7.18
N GLN A 103 17.87 -3.65 6.35
CA GLN A 103 19.22 -3.20 6.71
C GLN A 103 19.48 -1.78 6.20
N PRO A 104 20.46 -1.03 6.76
CA PRO A 104 20.87 0.23 6.20
C PRO A 104 21.26 0.09 4.72
N VAL A 105 20.90 1.08 3.90
CA VAL A 105 21.38 1.14 2.50
C VAL A 105 22.87 1.35 2.54
N SER A 106 23.64 0.44 1.95
CA SER A 106 25.06 0.67 1.71
C SER A 106 25.20 1.65 0.53
N GLU A 107 26.21 2.52 0.55
CA GLU A 107 26.48 3.48 -0.52
C GLU A 107 26.72 2.83 -1.89
N ALA A 108 26.86 1.50 -1.93
CA ALA A 108 27.20 0.69 -3.08
C ALA A 108 26.13 -0.35 -3.45
N GLU A 109 24.84 -0.11 -3.19
CA GLU A 109 23.81 -0.97 -3.75
C GLU A 109 23.71 -0.77 -5.26
N VAL A 110 24.32 -1.69 -5.97
CA VAL A 110 24.21 -1.87 -7.41
C VAL A 110 23.28 -3.06 -7.68
N ASP A 111 22.51 -3.00 -8.76
CA ASP A 111 21.77 -4.16 -9.25
C ASP A 111 22.73 -5.26 -9.75
N LEU A 112 22.18 -6.39 -10.20
CA LEU A 112 22.97 -7.52 -10.73
C LEU A 112 23.78 -7.15 -11.99
N GLU A 113 23.50 -6.00 -12.59
CA GLU A 113 24.13 -5.46 -13.81
C GLU A 113 25.13 -4.33 -13.49
N GLY A 114 25.32 -4.01 -12.21
CA GLY A 114 26.27 -2.99 -11.75
C GLY A 114 25.74 -1.56 -11.79
N ASN A 115 24.43 -1.37 -12.05
CA ASN A 115 23.80 -0.06 -12.00
C ASN A 115 23.43 0.28 -10.56
N THR A 116 23.61 1.52 -10.14
CA THR A 116 23.09 2.01 -8.86
C THR A 116 21.58 1.81 -8.83
N LEU A 117 21.08 1.05 -7.84
CA LEU A 117 19.66 0.83 -7.63
C LEU A 117 18.94 2.18 -7.68
N ASN A 118 17.99 2.28 -8.56
CA ASN A 118 17.42 3.50 -9.12
C ASN A 118 17.00 4.49 -8.01
N ARG A 119 17.69 5.63 -7.90
CA ARG A 119 17.39 6.71 -6.94
C ARG A 119 16.03 7.37 -7.19
N GLU A 120 15.40 7.08 -8.34
CA GLU A 120 14.10 7.64 -8.74
C GLU A 120 12.91 6.81 -8.23
N LEU A 121 13.14 5.66 -7.57
CA LEU A 121 12.04 4.87 -7.01
C LEU A 121 11.36 5.65 -5.89
N VAL A 122 10.03 5.67 -5.94
CA VAL A 122 9.20 6.22 -4.87
C VAL A 122 9.49 5.44 -3.59
N ARG A 123 9.90 6.15 -2.55
CA ARG A 123 10.30 5.58 -1.26
C ARG A 123 9.24 5.88 -0.21
N SER A 124 9.22 5.04 0.81
CA SER A 124 8.43 5.26 2.01
C SER A 124 8.86 6.55 2.72
N GLU A 125 7.88 7.26 3.24
CA GLU A 125 8.06 8.41 4.13
C GLU A 125 8.22 8.00 5.60
N ASP A 126 7.99 6.72 5.93
CA ASP A 126 8.12 6.18 7.27
C ASP A 126 9.59 6.18 7.72
N PRO A 127 9.94 6.91 8.80
CA PRO A 127 11.31 7.00 9.30
C PRO A 127 11.89 5.64 9.74
N ARG A 128 11.05 4.64 10.03
CA ARG A 128 11.47 3.29 10.42
C ARG A 128 12.11 2.53 9.26
N VAL A 129 11.75 2.87 8.01
CA VAL A 129 12.26 2.23 6.79
C VAL A 129 13.03 3.19 5.88
N ALA A 130 12.91 4.50 6.10
CA ALA A 130 13.64 5.51 5.34
C ALA A 130 15.17 5.28 5.44
N GLY A 131 15.87 5.31 4.30
CA GLY A 131 17.33 5.05 4.25
C GLY A 131 17.71 3.59 4.52
N ARG A 132 16.76 2.67 4.46
CA ARG A 132 16.98 1.22 4.62
C ARG A 132 16.52 0.46 3.38
N SER A 133 17.03 -0.74 3.19
CA SER A 133 16.64 -1.62 2.09
C SER A 133 16.53 -3.07 2.55
N CYS A 134 15.86 -3.89 1.76
CA CYS A 134 15.78 -5.32 2.01
C CYS A 134 17.12 -5.99 1.68
N LYS A 135 17.59 -6.92 2.50
CA LYS A 135 18.75 -7.78 2.19
C LYS A 135 18.66 -8.43 0.78
N HIS A 136 17.44 -8.61 0.27
CA HIS A 136 17.15 -9.19 -1.04
C HIS A 136 16.58 -8.15 -2.01
N GLU A 137 16.92 -6.87 -1.86
CA GLU A 137 16.29 -5.73 -2.56
C GLU A 137 16.24 -5.91 -4.08
N SER A 138 17.34 -6.27 -4.71
CA SER A 138 17.40 -6.47 -6.17
C SER A 138 16.28 -7.41 -6.69
N ARG A 139 16.11 -8.57 -6.04
CA ARG A 139 15.06 -9.53 -6.42
C ARG A 139 13.66 -9.05 -6.04
N THR A 140 13.55 -8.38 -4.90
CA THR A 140 12.26 -7.97 -4.33
C THR A 140 11.70 -6.77 -5.08
N SER A 141 12.53 -5.74 -5.36
CA SER A 141 12.11 -4.56 -6.13
C SER A 141 11.78 -4.90 -7.59
N THR A 142 12.51 -5.85 -8.20
CA THR A 142 12.16 -6.37 -9.54
C THR A 142 10.77 -7.01 -9.53
N LYS A 143 10.44 -7.79 -8.49
CA LYS A 143 9.10 -8.37 -8.32
C LYS A 143 8.04 -7.29 -8.15
N ASP A 144 8.30 -6.29 -7.29
CA ASP A 144 7.37 -5.19 -7.05
C ASP A 144 7.10 -4.38 -8.31
N SER A 145 8.15 -4.01 -9.05
CA SER A 145 8.02 -3.27 -10.31
C SER A 145 7.21 -4.06 -11.34
N MET A 146 7.47 -5.36 -11.48
CA MET A 146 6.71 -6.24 -12.36
C MET A 146 5.23 -6.32 -11.96
N LEU A 147 4.92 -6.34 -10.65
CA LEU A 147 3.55 -6.38 -10.16
C LEU A 147 2.82 -5.05 -10.35
N LEU A 148 3.49 -3.92 -10.10
CA LEU A 148 2.94 -2.59 -10.40
C LEU A 148 2.56 -2.48 -11.88
N GLU A 149 3.46 -2.90 -12.78
CA GLU A 149 3.20 -2.92 -14.23
C GLU A 149 2.03 -3.85 -14.57
N ALA A 150 2.04 -5.10 -14.07
CA ALA A 150 1.01 -6.09 -14.34
C ALA A 150 -0.38 -5.65 -13.88
N PHE A 151 -0.47 -4.93 -12.76
CA PHE A 151 -1.72 -4.39 -12.25
C PHE A 151 -2.11 -3.05 -12.87
N GLY A 152 -1.18 -2.35 -13.52
CA GLY A 152 -1.38 -0.98 -13.99
C GLY A 152 -1.45 0.02 -12.84
N LEU A 153 -0.77 -0.27 -11.72
CA LEU A 153 -0.68 0.62 -10.57
C LEU A 153 0.49 1.60 -10.72
N ILE A 154 0.28 2.83 -10.27
CA ILE A 154 1.34 3.84 -10.22
C ILE A 154 2.01 3.76 -8.85
N GLY A 155 3.31 3.48 -8.83
CA GLY A 155 4.10 3.46 -7.60
C GLY A 155 4.01 4.79 -6.85
N GLY A 156 3.69 4.73 -5.55
CA GLY A 156 3.52 5.90 -4.70
C GLY A 156 2.14 6.56 -4.77
N ALA A 157 1.27 6.18 -5.70
CA ALA A 157 -0.11 6.64 -5.70
C ALA A 157 -0.91 6.00 -4.55
N VAL A 158 -1.90 6.73 -4.06
CA VAL A 158 -2.79 6.30 -2.99
C VAL A 158 -4.11 5.81 -3.60
N TYR A 159 -4.56 4.67 -3.13
CA TYR A 159 -5.81 4.00 -3.54
C TYR A 159 -6.69 3.75 -2.33
N THR A 160 -8.00 3.78 -2.51
CA THR A 160 -8.91 3.18 -1.54
C THR A 160 -8.80 1.65 -1.58
N ALA A 161 -9.24 0.97 -0.52
CA ALA A 161 -9.25 -0.50 -0.50
C ALA A 161 -10.09 -1.07 -1.65
N GLU A 162 -11.25 -0.47 -1.94
CA GLU A 162 -12.15 -0.91 -3.01
C GLU A 162 -11.52 -0.74 -4.40
N GLU A 163 -10.88 0.40 -4.66
CA GLU A 163 -10.17 0.63 -5.93
C GLU A 163 -9.05 -0.37 -6.12
N LEU A 164 -8.24 -0.59 -5.08
CA LEU A 164 -7.11 -1.52 -5.12
C LEU A 164 -7.59 -2.96 -5.37
N VAL A 165 -8.62 -3.40 -4.66
CA VAL A 165 -9.21 -4.74 -4.84
C VAL A 165 -9.71 -4.91 -6.28
N ALA A 166 -10.47 -3.94 -6.79
CA ALA A 166 -11.01 -4.01 -8.15
C ALA A 166 -9.89 -4.06 -9.22
N ILE A 167 -8.87 -3.23 -9.08
CA ILE A 167 -7.74 -3.19 -10.01
C ILE A 167 -6.94 -4.49 -9.97
N VAL A 168 -6.57 -4.95 -8.78
CA VAL A 168 -5.71 -6.13 -8.61
C VAL A 168 -6.44 -7.41 -9.02
N GLN A 169 -7.71 -7.59 -8.62
CA GLN A 169 -8.49 -8.76 -9.04
C GLN A 169 -8.67 -8.84 -10.56
N LYS A 170 -8.91 -7.70 -11.21
CA LYS A 170 -9.07 -7.63 -12.66
C LYS A 170 -7.80 -8.04 -13.42
N ASN A 171 -6.63 -7.67 -12.91
CA ASN A 171 -5.36 -7.81 -13.61
C ASN A 171 -4.50 -8.99 -13.13
N MET A 172 -4.80 -9.57 -11.96
CA MET A 172 -4.10 -10.75 -11.47
C MET A 172 -4.58 -11.98 -12.23
N THR A 173 -3.66 -12.58 -12.96
CA THR A 173 -3.86 -13.87 -13.63
C THR A 173 -3.01 -14.94 -12.96
N GLU A 174 -3.37 -16.22 -13.20
CA GLU A 174 -2.54 -17.33 -12.74
C GLU A 174 -1.09 -17.21 -13.25
N ALA A 175 -0.90 -16.76 -14.50
CA ALA A 175 0.42 -16.56 -15.08
C ALA A 175 1.24 -15.47 -14.34
N VAL A 176 0.60 -14.37 -13.92
CA VAL A 176 1.25 -13.32 -13.11
C VAL A 176 1.62 -13.87 -11.73
N PHE A 177 0.71 -14.61 -11.10
CA PHE A 177 0.97 -15.24 -9.80
C PHE A 177 2.12 -16.24 -9.89
N GLU A 178 2.10 -17.14 -10.85
CA GLU A 178 3.12 -18.15 -11.10
C GLU A 178 4.51 -17.51 -11.33
N LYS A 179 4.57 -16.50 -12.18
CA LYS A 179 5.81 -15.76 -12.46
C LYS A 179 6.36 -15.09 -11.20
N SER A 180 5.50 -14.47 -10.38
CA SER A 180 5.86 -13.75 -9.16
C SER A 180 6.33 -14.67 -8.04
N CYS A 181 5.73 -15.85 -7.93
CA CYS A 181 5.92 -16.77 -6.81
C CYS A 181 6.76 -18.02 -7.17
N ARG A 182 7.38 -18.06 -8.36
CA ARG A 182 8.10 -19.24 -8.88
C ARG A 182 9.19 -19.79 -7.96
N LYS A 183 9.86 -18.92 -7.19
CA LYS A 183 10.96 -19.29 -6.28
C LYS A 183 10.61 -18.91 -4.83
N CYS A 184 9.36 -19.03 -4.45
CA CYS A 184 8.90 -18.71 -3.11
C CYS A 184 8.84 -19.98 -2.26
N SER A 185 9.61 -19.99 -1.17
CA SER A 185 9.67 -21.13 -0.25
C SER A 185 8.32 -21.46 0.39
N TRP A 186 7.49 -20.47 0.65
CA TRP A 186 6.15 -20.71 1.21
C TRP A 186 5.22 -21.41 0.22
N ARG A 187 5.34 -21.07 -1.07
CA ARG A 187 4.62 -21.79 -2.11
C ARG A 187 5.12 -23.24 -2.27
N GLU A 188 6.44 -23.45 -2.25
CA GLU A 188 7.04 -24.78 -2.30
C GLU A 188 6.61 -25.65 -1.12
N GLN A 189 6.32 -25.04 0.04
CA GLN A 189 5.78 -25.72 1.22
C GLN A 189 4.25 -25.94 1.17
N GLY A 190 3.57 -25.52 0.10
CA GLY A 190 2.13 -25.66 -0.05
C GLY A 190 1.28 -24.69 0.78
N LEU A 191 1.90 -23.65 1.37
CA LEU A 191 1.21 -22.67 2.21
C LEU A 191 0.34 -21.71 1.40
N CYS A 192 0.57 -21.58 0.09
CA CYS A 192 -0.24 -20.73 -0.78
C CYS A 192 -0.29 -21.25 -2.22
N ASN A 193 -1.38 -20.91 -2.92
CA ASN A 193 -1.55 -21.11 -4.35
C ASN A 193 -2.50 -20.04 -4.92
N TYR A 194 -2.64 -20.00 -6.24
CA TYR A 194 -3.44 -18.97 -6.90
C TYR A 194 -4.93 -19.01 -6.50
N ALA A 195 -5.53 -20.20 -6.41
CA ALA A 195 -6.94 -20.33 -6.03
C ALA A 195 -7.21 -19.84 -4.60
N MET A 196 -6.32 -20.18 -3.65
CA MET A 196 -6.39 -19.66 -2.29
C MET A 196 -6.24 -18.13 -2.28
N TRP A 197 -5.29 -17.59 -3.07
CA TRP A 197 -5.10 -16.15 -3.16
C TRP A 197 -6.35 -15.44 -3.68
N GLN A 198 -7.01 -15.96 -4.72
CA GLN A 198 -8.24 -15.39 -5.27
C GLN A 198 -9.37 -15.29 -4.23
N ASP A 199 -9.48 -16.30 -3.37
CA ASP A 199 -10.48 -16.33 -2.30
C ASP A 199 -10.15 -15.38 -1.14
N HIS A 200 -8.87 -15.24 -0.78
CA HIS A 200 -8.45 -14.52 0.40
C HIS A 200 -8.14 -13.03 0.14
N PHE A 201 -7.68 -12.67 -1.08
CA PHE A 201 -7.26 -11.30 -1.36
C PHE A 201 -8.34 -10.25 -1.09
N PRO A 202 -9.60 -10.39 -1.55
CA PRO A 202 -10.63 -9.40 -1.24
C PRO A 202 -10.97 -9.33 0.25
N LYS A 203 -10.81 -10.42 0.99
CA LYS A 203 -11.07 -10.49 2.43
C LYS A 203 -10.02 -9.74 3.26
N LEU A 204 -8.83 -9.48 2.70
CA LEU A 204 -7.79 -8.69 3.37
C LEU A 204 -8.25 -7.27 3.72
N PHE A 205 -9.23 -6.72 2.98
CA PHE A 205 -9.69 -5.34 3.14
C PHE A 205 -11.14 -5.24 3.65
N SER A 206 -11.71 -6.33 4.12
CA SER A 206 -13.07 -6.38 4.66
C SER A 206 -13.19 -7.45 5.73
N ARG A 207 -14.01 -7.22 6.74
CA ARG A 207 -14.42 -8.24 7.70
C ARG A 207 -15.56 -9.06 7.16
#